data_dda779c8bac0196d3d59bc6ac8cb45c7
#
_entry.id   dda779c8bac0196d3d59bc6ac8cb45c7
#
_cell.length_a   1.000
_cell.length_b   1.000
_cell.length_c   1.000
_cell.angle_alpha   90.00
_cell.angle_beta   90.00
_cell.angle_gamma   90.00
#
_symmetry.space_group_name_H-M   'P 1'
#
loop_
_entity.id
_entity.type
_entity.pdbx_description
1 polymer ?
#
loop_
_entity_poly.entity_id
_entity_poly.type
_entity_poly.pdbx_seq_one_letter_code
_entity_poly.pdbx_strand_id
1 'polypeptide(L)'
;MSIRVENLVHIYDKGMPSEQLALDNISFDAADGQLVGIIGHTGSGKSTLLQHLNGLLKPESGSIVIGDTDITQPGVSMVQIRKKIGLVFQYPEYQLFEEIVAKDVAFGPGNLGLSQEEIEERVREAIELVGLDYEEIKDRSPFELSGGQKRRVAIAGVVAMRPEVLILDEPTAGLDPKAHKDVLAMVEEVHRRTGNITILVSHNMADIARLCDKVVVIDSGRLVTSGTPYEVFSKKEELRAVGLELPPVTAFTETLRERGVDLEATILDTDTAAEQIAAYLKRKTK
;
A
#
# COMPACT_ATOMS: atom_id res chain seq x y z
N MET A 1 16.64 4.68 -2.47
CA MET A 1 15.74 5.85 -2.70
C MET A 1 15.02 6.20 -1.41
N SER A 2 14.48 7.41 -1.24
CA SER A 2 13.66 7.76 -0.08
C SER A 2 12.51 8.67 -0.51
N ILE A 3 11.43 8.68 0.26
CA ILE A 3 10.33 9.64 0.11
C ILE A 3 10.30 10.48 1.37
N ARG A 4 10.16 11.81 1.20
CA ARG A 4 9.95 12.73 2.30
C ARG A 4 8.85 13.71 1.93
N VAL A 5 7.82 13.76 2.74
CA VAL A 5 6.69 14.69 2.64
C VAL A 5 6.78 15.65 3.80
N GLU A 6 6.76 16.94 3.52
CA GLU A 6 6.88 17.99 4.54
C GLU A 6 5.77 19.02 4.39
N ASN A 7 4.98 19.19 5.45
CA ASN A 7 3.93 20.20 5.62
C ASN A 7 2.96 20.27 4.42
N LEU A 8 2.58 19.12 3.87
CA LEU A 8 1.75 19.01 2.66
C LEU A 8 0.33 19.49 2.95
N VAL A 9 -0.14 20.46 2.15
CA VAL A 9 -1.50 20.98 2.21
C VAL A 9 -2.15 20.85 0.85
N HIS A 10 -3.40 20.38 0.82
CA HIS A 10 -4.21 20.34 -0.40
C HIS A 10 -5.66 20.76 -0.13
N ILE A 11 -6.15 21.65 -0.98
CA ILE A 11 -7.51 22.17 -0.93
C ILE A 11 -8.15 21.92 -2.29
N TYR A 12 -9.25 21.15 -2.33
CA TYR A 12 -10.09 21.04 -3.53
C TYR A 12 -10.97 22.27 -3.69
N ASP A 13 -11.25 22.67 -4.92
CA ASP A 13 -12.16 23.76 -5.29
C ASP A 13 -11.90 25.07 -4.54
N LYS A 14 -10.62 25.42 -4.32
CA LYS A 14 -10.21 26.61 -3.58
C LYS A 14 -10.91 27.88 -4.08
N GLY A 15 -11.52 28.61 -3.16
CA GLY A 15 -12.27 29.82 -3.45
C GLY A 15 -13.69 29.61 -3.99
N MET A 16 -14.16 28.36 -4.05
CA MET A 16 -15.52 27.99 -4.44
C MET A 16 -16.37 27.60 -3.22
N PRO A 17 -17.72 27.63 -3.33
CA PRO A 17 -18.58 27.17 -2.24
C PRO A 17 -18.37 25.70 -1.83
N SER A 18 -17.78 24.89 -2.72
CA SER A 18 -17.42 23.48 -2.50
C SER A 18 -15.99 23.30 -1.99
N GLU A 19 -15.33 24.36 -1.53
CA GLU A 19 -13.97 24.30 -1.00
C GLU A 19 -13.84 23.25 0.11
N GLN A 20 -12.86 22.35 -0.04
CA GLN A 20 -12.60 21.29 0.93
C GLN A 20 -11.11 21.15 1.18
N LEU A 21 -10.71 21.34 2.44
CA LEU A 21 -9.35 21.02 2.91
C LEU A 21 -9.22 19.50 3.01
N ALA A 22 -8.43 18.91 2.12
CA ALA A 22 -8.26 17.47 2.03
C ALA A 22 -6.98 16.97 2.72
N LEU A 23 -5.91 17.78 2.70
CA LEU A 23 -4.68 17.52 3.46
C LEU A 23 -4.29 18.78 4.20
N ASP A 24 -3.98 18.62 5.48
CA ASP A 24 -3.63 19.71 6.41
C ASP A 24 -2.32 19.39 7.11
N ASN A 25 -1.22 19.92 6.55
CA ASN A 25 0.10 19.86 7.15
C ASN A 25 0.63 18.42 7.37
N ILE A 26 0.44 17.53 6.38
CA ILE A 26 0.93 16.16 6.43
C ILE A 26 2.45 16.14 6.27
N SER A 27 3.13 15.46 7.21
CA SER A 27 4.57 15.24 7.14
C SER A 27 4.90 13.79 7.52
N PHE A 28 5.61 13.07 6.66
CA PHE A 28 6.14 11.72 6.94
C PHE A 28 7.28 11.39 5.97
N ASP A 29 7.99 10.32 6.25
CA ASP A 29 9.07 9.79 5.42
C ASP A 29 8.88 8.28 5.17
N ALA A 30 9.49 7.80 4.09
CA ALA A 30 9.69 6.39 3.80
C ALA A 30 11.15 6.16 3.38
N ALA A 31 11.81 5.23 4.06
CA ALA A 31 13.18 4.85 3.76
C ALA A 31 13.27 3.90 2.56
N ASP A 32 14.45 3.75 2.00
CA ASP A 32 14.73 2.80 0.93
C ASP A 32 14.39 1.36 1.35
N GLY A 33 13.74 0.62 0.47
CA GLY A 33 13.33 -0.76 0.70
C GLY A 33 12.28 -0.94 1.82
N GLN A 34 11.59 0.12 2.24
CA GLN A 34 10.60 0.06 3.32
C GLN A 34 9.20 -0.20 2.79
N LEU A 35 8.45 -1.07 3.47
CA LEU A 35 7.02 -1.25 3.26
C LEU A 35 6.25 -0.37 4.25
N VAL A 36 5.59 0.69 3.75
CA VAL A 36 4.85 1.66 4.55
C VAL A 36 3.36 1.45 4.40
N GLY A 37 2.67 1.19 5.51
CA GLY A 37 1.22 1.12 5.57
C GLY A 37 0.60 2.50 5.81
N ILE A 38 -0.40 2.89 5.03
CA ILE A 38 -1.18 4.10 5.29
C ILE A 38 -2.59 3.69 5.67
N ILE A 39 -3.03 4.05 6.87
CA ILE A 39 -4.35 3.73 7.40
C ILE A 39 -5.14 4.98 7.76
N GLY A 40 -6.46 4.84 7.79
CA GLY A 40 -7.40 5.92 8.10
C GLY A 40 -8.78 5.62 7.53
N HIS A 41 -9.82 6.34 7.95
CA HIS A 41 -11.16 6.17 7.43
C HIS A 41 -11.30 6.57 5.96
N THR A 42 -12.41 6.16 5.34
CA THR A 42 -12.83 6.70 4.04
C THR A 42 -12.98 8.22 4.16
N GLY A 43 -12.40 8.95 3.19
CA GLY A 43 -12.40 10.41 3.22
C GLY A 43 -11.33 11.06 4.12
N SER A 44 -10.45 10.29 4.77
CA SER A 44 -9.37 10.86 5.62
C SER A 44 -8.24 11.55 4.84
N GLY A 45 -8.22 11.49 3.49
CA GLY A 45 -7.20 12.11 2.64
C GLY A 45 -6.17 11.14 2.04
N LYS A 46 -6.25 9.82 2.30
CA LYS A 46 -5.27 8.82 1.80
C LYS A 46 -5.09 8.86 0.29
N SER A 47 -6.16 8.71 -0.48
CA SER A 47 -6.08 8.71 -1.95
C SER A 47 -5.60 10.06 -2.50
N THR A 48 -5.96 11.18 -1.86
CA THR A 48 -5.41 12.49 -2.18
C THR A 48 -3.90 12.52 -1.98
N LEU A 49 -3.40 11.99 -0.85
CA LEU A 49 -1.96 11.88 -0.58
C LEU A 49 -1.25 11.01 -1.63
N LEU A 50 -1.81 9.83 -1.99
CA LEU A 50 -1.22 8.96 -3.03
C LEU A 50 -1.12 9.66 -4.39
N GLN A 51 -2.13 10.45 -4.76
CA GLN A 51 -2.12 11.22 -6.00
C GLN A 51 -1.07 12.34 -6.00
N HIS A 52 -0.75 12.91 -4.83
CA HIS A 52 0.38 13.84 -4.72
C HIS A 52 1.72 13.13 -4.85
N LEU A 53 1.89 11.96 -4.24
CA LEU A 53 3.13 11.18 -4.36
C LEU A 53 3.44 10.82 -5.82
N ASN A 54 2.40 10.54 -6.63
CA ASN A 54 2.55 10.25 -8.07
C ASN A 54 2.52 11.52 -8.96
N GLY A 55 2.44 12.71 -8.36
CA GLY A 55 2.38 13.96 -9.09
C GLY A 55 1.14 14.13 -9.99
N LEU A 56 0.04 13.44 -9.67
CA LEU A 56 -1.27 13.66 -10.31
C LEU A 56 -1.94 14.93 -9.78
N LEU A 57 -1.70 15.25 -8.52
CA LEU A 57 -2.14 16.50 -7.89
C LEU A 57 -0.93 17.36 -7.53
N LYS A 58 -1.13 18.68 -7.53
CA LYS A 58 -0.16 19.66 -7.02
C LYS A 58 -0.64 20.20 -5.67
N PRO A 59 0.23 20.28 -4.66
CA PRO A 59 -0.16 20.82 -3.37
C PRO A 59 -0.30 22.35 -3.40
N GLU A 60 -1.08 22.87 -2.46
CA GLU A 60 -1.15 24.32 -2.16
C GLU A 60 0.13 24.80 -1.49
N SER A 61 0.68 23.99 -0.60
CA SER A 61 1.95 24.25 0.08
C SER A 61 2.58 22.95 0.57
N GLY A 62 3.82 23.02 1.01
CA GLY A 62 4.63 21.89 1.42
C GLY A 62 5.48 21.35 0.29
N SER A 63 6.22 20.28 0.56
CA SER A 63 7.13 19.65 -0.41
C SER A 63 7.02 18.14 -0.39
N ILE A 64 7.35 17.52 -1.52
CA ILE A 64 7.47 16.08 -1.69
C ILE A 64 8.80 15.81 -2.39
N VAL A 65 9.72 15.23 -1.65
CA VAL A 65 11.05 14.87 -2.17
C VAL A 65 11.10 13.37 -2.39
N ILE A 66 11.43 12.97 -3.62
CA ILE A 66 11.56 11.56 -4.05
C ILE A 66 13.00 11.36 -4.51
N GLY A 67 13.78 10.59 -3.74
CA GLY A 67 15.23 10.59 -3.88
C GLY A 67 15.79 11.97 -3.62
N ASP A 68 16.46 12.55 -4.63
CA ASP A 68 17.03 13.91 -4.56
C ASP A 68 16.16 14.97 -5.27
N THR A 69 14.95 14.61 -5.72
CA THR A 69 14.08 15.47 -6.52
C THR A 69 12.87 15.94 -5.72
N ASP A 70 12.75 17.23 -5.49
CA ASP A 70 11.50 17.83 -4.99
C ASP A 70 10.52 17.98 -6.16
N ILE A 71 9.49 17.12 -6.17
CA ILE A 71 8.52 17.04 -7.28
C ILE A 71 7.50 18.19 -7.26
N THR A 72 7.49 19.01 -6.24
CA THR A 72 6.61 20.18 -6.13
C THR A 72 7.16 21.42 -6.83
N GLN A 73 8.46 21.42 -7.15
CA GLN A 73 9.14 22.54 -7.76
C GLN A 73 8.72 22.76 -9.23
N PRO A 74 8.67 24.04 -9.68
CA PRO A 74 8.44 24.34 -11.09
C PRO A 74 9.51 23.73 -12.01
N GLY A 75 9.09 23.22 -13.17
CA GLY A 75 10.00 22.69 -14.18
C GLY A 75 10.39 21.22 -14.00
N VAL A 76 9.98 20.56 -12.93
CA VAL A 76 10.19 19.10 -12.78
C VAL A 76 9.32 18.35 -13.78
N SER A 77 9.96 17.41 -14.50
CA SER A 77 9.25 16.56 -15.45
C SER A 77 8.43 15.48 -14.75
N MET A 78 7.11 15.66 -14.68
CA MET A 78 6.21 14.65 -14.11
C MET A 78 6.25 13.32 -14.87
N VAL A 79 6.59 13.34 -16.15
CA VAL A 79 6.80 12.10 -16.94
C VAL A 79 7.94 11.27 -16.35
N GLN A 80 9.06 11.93 -16.00
CA GLN A 80 10.21 11.22 -15.40
C GLN A 80 9.89 10.72 -14.00
N ILE A 81 9.12 11.48 -13.22
CA ILE A 81 8.69 11.06 -11.88
C ILE A 81 7.76 9.84 -11.98
N ARG A 82 6.75 9.86 -12.85
CA ARG A 82 5.82 8.73 -13.04
C ARG A 82 6.45 7.46 -13.60
N LYS A 83 7.61 7.55 -14.25
CA LYS A 83 8.41 6.38 -14.63
C LYS A 83 8.98 5.65 -13.41
N LYS A 84 9.24 6.39 -12.33
CA LYS A 84 9.81 5.86 -11.09
C LYS A 84 8.76 5.40 -10.08
N ILE A 85 7.51 5.86 -10.23
CA ILE A 85 6.45 5.61 -9.27
C ILE A 85 5.31 4.86 -9.94
N GLY A 86 5.16 3.60 -9.60
CA GLY A 86 4.01 2.79 -9.99
C GLY A 86 2.85 3.02 -9.02
N LEU A 87 1.67 3.33 -9.54
CA LEU A 87 0.45 3.47 -8.77
C LEU A 87 -0.60 2.47 -9.26
N VAL A 88 -1.00 1.58 -8.36
CA VAL A 88 -2.11 0.64 -8.52
C VAL A 88 -3.30 1.23 -7.78
N PHE A 89 -4.34 1.61 -8.50
CA PHE A 89 -5.58 2.14 -7.92
C PHE A 89 -6.45 1.04 -7.35
N GLN A 90 -7.43 1.42 -6.55
CA GLN A 90 -8.48 0.52 -6.09
C GLN A 90 -9.23 -0.11 -7.27
N TYR A 91 -9.48 -1.43 -7.23
CA TYR A 91 -10.06 -2.21 -8.33
C TYR A 91 -9.26 -2.12 -9.65
N PRO A 92 -7.96 -2.47 -9.64
CA PRO A 92 -7.08 -2.27 -10.78
C PRO A 92 -7.51 -3.10 -12.00
N GLU A 93 -8.29 -4.16 -11.82
CA GLU A 93 -8.86 -4.99 -12.89
C GLU A 93 -9.78 -4.23 -13.86
N TYR A 94 -10.31 -3.08 -13.46
CA TYR A 94 -11.09 -2.21 -14.37
C TYR A 94 -10.22 -1.37 -15.30
N GLN A 95 -8.90 -1.39 -15.11
CA GLN A 95 -7.96 -0.66 -15.96
C GLN A 95 -7.43 -1.51 -17.12
N LEU A 96 -7.78 -2.80 -17.18
CA LEU A 96 -7.41 -3.69 -18.28
C LEU A 96 -8.23 -3.33 -19.53
N PHE A 97 -7.56 -3.15 -20.67
CA PHE A 97 -8.20 -2.66 -21.90
C PHE A 97 -7.69 -3.32 -23.17
N GLU A 98 -6.56 -4.03 -23.14
CA GLU A 98 -6.00 -4.71 -24.30
C GLU A 98 -6.70 -6.05 -24.61
N GLU A 99 -6.52 -6.54 -25.83
CA GLU A 99 -7.10 -7.79 -26.28
C GLU A 99 -6.47 -9.02 -25.64
N ILE A 100 -5.17 -8.94 -25.34
CA ILE A 100 -4.39 -10.04 -24.73
C ILE A 100 -3.55 -9.53 -23.55
N VAL A 101 -3.35 -10.42 -22.58
CA VAL A 101 -2.62 -10.15 -21.34
C VAL A 101 -1.23 -9.60 -21.58
N ALA A 102 -0.44 -10.22 -22.47
CA ALA A 102 0.92 -9.76 -22.73
C ALA A 102 0.98 -8.31 -23.25
N LYS A 103 0.01 -7.89 -24.08
CA LYS A 103 -0.07 -6.52 -24.56
C LYS A 103 -0.46 -5.54 -23.46
N ASP A 104 -1.40 -5.94 -22.60
CA ASP A 104 -1.84 -5.10 -21.47
C ASP A 104 -0.67 -4.83 -20.52
N VAL A 105 0.06 -5.87 -20.13
CA VAL A 105 1.25 -5.75 -19.28
C VAL A 105 2.39 -4.99 -19.98
N ALA A 106 2.53 -5.11 -21.30
CA ALA A 106 3.54 -4.41 -22.09
C ALA A 106 3.27 -2.90 -22.27
N PHE A 107 2.06 -2.45 -22.03
CA PHE A 107 1.67 -1.04 -22.26
C PHE A 107 2.55 -0.05 -21.50
N GLY A 108 2.79 -0.29 -20.21
CA GLY A 108 3.66 0.53 -19.37
C GLY A 108 5.11 0.55 -19.87
N PRO A 109 5.78 -0.59 -19.97
CA PRO A 109 7.13 -0.73 -20.50
C PRO A 109 7.31 -0.13 -21.92
N GLY A 110 6.31 -0.28 -22.79
CA GLY A 110 6.32 0.30 -24.14
C GLY A 110 6.49 1.81 -24.18
N ASN A 111 6.00 2.52 -23.14
CA ASN A 111 6.15 3.97 -23.01
C ASN A 111 7.50 4.41 -22.41
N LEU A 112 8.38 3.46 -22.06
CA LEU A 112 9.68 3.78 -21.49
C LEU A 112 10.79 3.96 -22.55
N GLY A 113 10.52 3.60 -23.82
CA GLY A 113 11.49 3.67 -24.91
C GLY A 113 12.47 2.49 -24.93
N LEU A 114 12.05 1.34 -24.40
CA LEU A 114 12.82 0.09 -24.34
C LEU A 114 12.80 -0.65 -25.69
N SER A 115 13.74 -1.58 -25.89
CA SER A 115 13.68 -2.51 -27.01
C SER A 115 12.54 -3.53 -26.85
N GLN A 116 12.10 -4.11 -27.96
CA GLN A 116 11.04 -5.13 -27.94
C GLN A 116 11.43 -6.33 -27.07
N GLU A 117 12.67 -6.77 -27.16
CA GLU A 117 13.21 -7.87 -26.36
C GLU A 117 13.17 -7.59 -24.86
N GLU A 118 13.55 -6.36 -24.47
CA GLU A 118 13.51 -5.93 -23.07
C GLU A 118 12.06 -5.81 -22.54
N ILE A 119 11.12 -5.36 -23.39
CA ILE A 119 9.69 -5.32 -23.04
C ILE A 119 9.17 -6.74 -22.80
N GLU A 120 9.46 -7.69 -23.70
CA GLU A 120 9.01 -9.09 -23.55
C GLU A 120 9.59 -9.75 -22.29
N GLU A 121 10.87 -9.52 -22.00
CA GLU A 121 11.50 -9.99 -20.76
C GLU A 121 10.79 -9.44 -19.52
N ARG A 122 10.57 -8.12 -19.45
CA ARG A 122 9.88 -7.49 -18.32
C ARG A 122 8.45 -7.96 -18.15
N VAL A 123 7.74 -8.17 -19.25
CA VAL A 123 6.36 -8.70 -19.24
C VAL A 123 6.34 -10.11 -18.65
N ARG A 124 7.23 -11.00 -19.12
CA ARG A 124 7.36 -12.35 -18.59
C ARG A 124 7.65 -12.33 -17.09
N GLU A 125 8.70 -11.63 -16.69
CA GLU A 125 9.10 -11.55 -15.29
C GLU A 125 7.98 -10.99 -14.39
N ALA A 126 7.28 -9.93 -14.85
CA ALA A 126 6.20 -9.34 -14.06
C ALA A 126 5.00 -10.29 -13.89
N ILE A 127 4.63 -11.02 -14.94
CA ILE A 127 3.55 -12.02 -14.88
C ILE A 127 3.92 -13.15 -13.92
N GLU A 128 5.14 -13.65 -14.00
CA GLU A 128 5.63 -14.71 -13.10
C GLU A 128 5.76 -14.20 -11.66
N LEU A 129 6.20 -12.95 -11.46
CA LEU A 129 6.34 -12.34 -10.15
C LEU A 129 5.00 -12.18 -9.41
N VAL A 130 3.92 -11.92 -10.15
CA VAL A 130 2.57 -11.89 -9.55
C VAL A 130 1.95 -13.28 -9.41
N GLY A 131 2.71 -14.36 -9.62
CA GLY A 131 2.30 -15.74 -9.41
C GLY A 131 1.36 -16.30 -10.49
N LEU A 132 1.52 -15.85 -11.74
CA LEU A 132 0.81 -16.37 -12.90
C LEU A 132 1.80 -17.06 -13.84
N ASP A 133 1.36 -18.14 -14.51
CA ASP A 133 2.15 -18.80 -15.55
C ASP A 133 2.08 -18.00 -16.84
N TYR A 134 3.24 -17.47 -17.27
CA TYR A 134 3.34 -16.64 -18.46
C TYR A 134 2.86 -17.36 -19.72
N GLU A 135 3.29 -18.59 -19.95
CA GLU A 135 2.94 -19.34 -21.17
C GLU A 135 1.45 -19.71 -21.21
N GLU A 136 0.82 -19.88 -20.05
CA GLU A 136 -0.62 -20.18 -19.96
C GLU A 136 -1.48 -18.96 -20.29
N ILE A 137 -1.06 -17.74 -19.88
CA ILE A 137 -1.99 -16.60 -19.91
C ILE A 137 -1.64 -15.50 -20.91
N LYS A 138 -0.40 -15.46 -21.44
CA LYS A 138 0.11 -14.35 -22.27
C LYS A 138 -0.76 -13.99 -23.46
N ASP A 139 -1.33 -15.00 -24.11
CA ASP A 139 -2.16 -14.87 -25.33
C ASP A 139 -3.67 -14.88 -25.04
N ARG A 140 -4.07 -15.02 -23.76
CA ARG A 140 -5.48 -15.00 -23.36
C ARG A 140 -6.01 -13.57 -23.28
N SER A 141 -7.32 -13.44 -23.47
CA SER A 141 -7.99 -12.18 -23.21
C SER A 141 -8.04 -11.90 -21.70
N PRO A 142 -7.64 -10.69 -21.22
CA PRO A 142 -7.81 -10.33 -19.83
C PRO A 142 -9.25 -10.48 -19.34
N PHE A 143 -10.24 -10.30 -20.23
CA PHE A 143 -11.66 -10.38 -19.88
C PHE A 143 -12.17 -11.78 -19.58
N GLU A 144 -11.45 -12.83 -20.02
CA GLU A 144 -11.76 -14.25 -19.75
C GLU A 144 -11.15 -14.75 -18.42
N LEU A 145 -10.33 -13.97 -17.77
CA LEU A 145 -9.66 -14.32 -16.53
C LEU A 145 -10.61 -14.20 -15.32
N SER A 146 -10.33 -14.97 -14.25
CA SER A 146 -11.00 -14.77 -12.97
C SER A 146 -10.66 -13.38 -12.38
N GLY A 147 -11.50 -12.86 -11.47
CA GLY A 147 -11.26 -11.56 -10.85
C GLY A 147 -9.89 -11.45 -10.18
N GLY A 148 -9.45 -12.51 -9.49
CA GLY A 148 -8.11 -12.54 -8.89
C GLY A 148 -6.98 -12.55 -9.92
N GLN A 149 -7.14 -13.26 -11.04
CA GLN A 149 -6.17 -13.23 -12.14
C GLN A 149 -6.12 -11.85 -12.82
N LYS A 150 -7.27 -11.24 -13.11
CA LYS A 150 -7.36 -9.88 -13.66
C LYS A 150 -6.60 -8.87 -12.78
N ARG A 151 -6.81 -8.94 -11.47
CA ARG A 151 -6.13 -8.05 -10.51
C ARG A 151 -4.62 -8.25 -10.53
N ARG A 152 -4.14 -9.50 -10.59
CA ARG A 152 -2.71 -9.79 -10.69
C ARG A 152 -2.12 -9.30 -12.01
N VAL A 153 -2.83 -9.45 -13.13
CA VAL A 153 -2.40 -8.91 -14.44
C VAL A 153 -2.29 -7.38 -14.40
N ALA A 154 -3.27 -6.70 -13.83
CA ALA A 154 -3.22 -5.24 -13.70
C ALA A 154 -2.05 -4.77 -12.82
N ILE A 155 -1.76 -5.48 -11.73
CA ILE A 155 -0.58 -5.21 -10.89
C ILE A 155 0.72 -5.52 -11.67
N ALA A 156 0.77 -6.62 -12.45
CA ALA A 156 1.91 -6.95 -13.30
C ALA A 156 2.23 -5.83 -14.29
N GLY A 157 1.21 -5.18 -14.88
CA GLY A 157 1.40 -4.04 -15.78
C GLY A 157 2.13 -2.86 -15.15
N VAL A 158 1.91 -2.63 -13.85
CA VAL A 158 2.64 -1.59 -13.10
C VAL A 158 4.04 -2.08 -12.70
N VAL A 159 4.15 -3.33 -12.23
CA VAL A 159 5.44 -3.92 -11.80
C VAL A 159 6.41 -4.08 -12.98
N ALA A 160 5.92 -4.37 -14.19
CA ALA A 160 6.72 -4.46 -15.41
C ALA A 160 7.48 -3.17 -15.76
N MET A 161 7.03 -2.03 -15.28
CA MET A 161 7.76 -0.77 -15.40
C MET A 161 9.01 -0.73 -14.52
N ARG A 162 9.17 -1.67 -13.57
CA ARG A 162 10.23 -1.72 -12.55
C ARG A 162 10.33 -0.40 -11.76
N PRO A 163 9.24 0.03 -11.12
CA PRO A 163 9.22 1.31 -10.40
C PRO A 163 10.12 1.26 -9.16
N GLU A 164 10.74 2.39 -8.82
CA GLU A 164 11.51 2.57 -7.58
C GLU A 164 10.59 2.71 -6.35
N VAL A 165 9.34 3.15 -6.57
CA VAL A 165 8.27 3.22 -5.58
C VAL A 165 7.03 2.54 -6.12
N LEU A 166 6.48 1.58 -5.40
CA LEU A 166 5.21 0.92 -5.72
C LEU A 166 4.13 1.35 -4.72
N ILE A 167 3.07 1.96 -5.22
CA ILE A 167 1.92 2.39 -4.43
C ILE A 167 0.74 1.48 -4.75
N LEU A 168 0.11 0.90 -3.72
CA LEU A 168 -1.01 0.00 -3.82
C LEU A 168 -2.18 0.55 -3.00
N ASP A 169 -3.21 1.07 -3.68
CA ASP A 169 -4.41 1.61 -3.03
C ASP A 169 -5.46 0.51 -2.90
N GLU A 170 -5.57 -0.06 -1.70
CA GLU A 170 -6.51 -1.14 -1.33
C GLU A 170 -6.49 -2.34 -2.31
N PRO A 171 -5.33 -2.97 -2.54
CA PRO A 171 -5.19 -4.01 -3.55
C PRO A 171 -6.02 -5.27 -3.28
N THR A 172 -6.57 -5.43 -2.08
CA THR A 172 -7.39 -6.58 -1.66
C THR A 172 -8.87 -6.27 -1.53
N ALA A 173 -9.31 -5.04 -1.82
CA ALA A 173 -10.71 -4.63 -1.69
C ALA A 173 -11.65 -5.52 -2.53
N GLY A 174 -12.74 -5.99 -1.92
CA GLY A 174 -13.78 -6.77 -2.59
C GLY A 174 -13.41 -8.22 -2.93
N LEU A 175 -12.25 -8.73 -2.49
CA LEU A 175 -11.84 -10.12 -2.69
C LEU A 175 -12.38 -11.04 -1.59
N ASP A 176 -12.62 -12.30 -1.97
CA ASP A 176 -12.87 -13.35 -0.98
C ASP A 176 -11.61 -13.62 -0.12
N PRO A 177 -11.74 -14.29 1.06
CA PRO A 177 -10.63 -14.47 1.99
C PRO A 177 -9.42 -15.23 1.41
N LYS A 178 -9.62 -16.12 0.43
CA LYS A 178 -8.53 -16.85 -0.22
C LYS A 178 -7.78 -15.92 -1.17
N ALA A 179 -8.49 -15.27 -2.08
CA ALA A 179 -7.92 -14.33 -3.04
C ALA A 179 -7.23 -13.16 -2.33
N HIS A 180 -7.79 -12.68 -1.19
CA HIS A 180 -7.17 -11.68 -0.33
C HIS A 180 -5.77 -12.11 0.15
N LYS A 181 -5.67 -13.32 0.74
CA LYS A 181 -4.37 -13.87 1.20
C LYS A 181 -3.38 -14.04 0.05
N ASP A 182 -3.86 -14.53 -1.09
CA ASP A 182 -3.03 -14.76 -2.27
C ASP A 182 -2.47 -13.43 -2.83
N VAL A 183 -3.26 -12.35 -2.84
CA VAL A 183 -2.80 -11.02 -3.30
C VAL A 183 -1.81 -10.43 -2.30
N LEU A 184 -2.03 -10.56 -0.99
CA LEU A 184 -1.07 -10.08 0.01
C LEU A 184 0.27 -10.83 -0.06
N ALA A 185 0.25 -12.15 -0.22
CA ALA A 185 1.46 -12.94 -0.41
C ALA A 185 2.22 -12.51 -1.68
N MET A 186 1.49 -12.19 -2.76
CA MET A 186 2.05 -11.63 -3.97
C MET A 186 2.68 -10.25 -3.72
N VAL A 187 2.02 -9.34 -3.01
CA VAL A 187 2.57 -8.01 -2.66
C VAL A 187 3.85 -8.15 -1.85
N GLU A 188 3.88 -9.03 -0.86
CA GLU A 188 5.06 -9.34 -0.05
C GLU A 188 6.22 -9.88 -0.91
N GLU A 189 5.95 -10.79 -1.84
CA GLU A 189 6.95 -11.36 -2.75
C GLU A 189 7.47 -10.31 -3.75
N VAL A 190 6.59 -9.46 -4.31
CA VAL A 190 6.99 -8.34 -5.17
C VAL A 190 7.92 -7.40 -4.42
N HIS A 191 7.52 -6.96 -3.22
CA HIS A 191 8.35 -6.09 -2.38
C HIS A 191 9.71 -6.71 -2.07
N ARG A 192 9.72 -7.98 -1.63
CA ARG A 192 10.94 -8.71 -1.28
C ARG A 192 11.93 -8.85 -2.45
N ARG A 193 11.42 -9.08 -3.67
CA ARG A 193 12.26 -9.25 -4.88
C ARG A 193 12.73 -7.94 -5.47
N THR A 194 11.89 -6.92 -5.45
CA THR A 194 12.24 -5.63 -6.05
C THR A 194 13.05 -4.74 -5.13
N GLY A 195 12.91 -4.89 -3.81
CA GLY A 195 13.56 -4.04 -2.80
C GLY A 195 13.20 -2.56 -2.93
N ASN A 196 12.08 -2.25 -3.60
CA ASN A 196 11.61 -0.88 -3.77
C ASN A 196 10.91 -0.37 -2.49
N ILE A 197 10.64 0.93 -2.43
CA ILE A 197 9.70 1.46 -1.44
C ILE A 197 8.30 1.00 -1.85
N THR A 198 7.58 0.30 -0.96
CA THR A 198 6.19 -0.07 -1.18
C THR A 198 5.29 0.70 -0.23
N ILE A 199 4.26 1.39 -0.77
CA ILE A 199 3.22 2.04 0.01
C ILE A 199 1.94 1.23 -0.14
N LEU A 200 1.43 0.72 0.97
CA LEU A 200 0.21 -0.10 1.02
C LEU A 200 -0.89 0.64 1.78
N VAL A 201 -1.99 0.95 1.09
CA VAL A 201 -3.22 1.39 1.76
C VAL A 201 -4.10 0.17 2.00
N SER A 202 -4.56 0.00 3.23
CA SER A 202 -5.49 -1.08 3.59
C SER A 202 -6.37 -0.65 4.76
N HIS A 203 -7.61 -1.15 4.77
CA HIS A 203 -8.50 -1.06 5.93
C HIS A 203 -8.35 -2.26 6.88
N ASN A 204 -7.59 -3.27 6.51
CA ASN A 204 -7.35 -4.44 7.33
C ASN A 204 -6.11 -4.23 8.21
N MET A 205 -6.34 -3.99 9.49
CA MET A 205 -5.27 -3.72 10.45
C MET A 205 -4.35 -4.92 10.68
N ALA A 206 -4.84 -6.15 10.48
CA ALA A 206 -4.01 -7.36 10.60
C ALA A 206 -2.99 -7.44 9.45
N ASP A 207 -3.38 -7.06 8.23
CA ASP A 207 -2.47 -7.01 7.07
C ASP A 207 -1.36 -5.98 7.29
N ILE A 208 -1.75 -4.79 7.74
CA ILE A 208 -0.81 -3.70 8.03
C ILE A 208 0.16 -4.08 9.15
N ALA A 209 -0.36 -4.66 10.25
CA ALA A 209 0.46 -5.10 11.37
C ALA A 209 1.48 -6.19 10.98
N ARG A 210 1.10 -7.08 10.03
CA ARG A 210 1.94 -8.19 9.58
C ARG A 210 2.98 -7.80 8.55
N LEU A 211 2.62 -6.91 7.60
CA LEU A 211 3.43 -6.67 6.41
C LEU A 211 4.32 -5.43 6.50
N CYS A 212 3.88 -4.40 7.23
CA CYS A 212 4.51 -3.10 7.13
C CYS A 212 5.65 -2.93 8.14
N ASP A 213 6.72 -2.26 7.70
CA ASP A 213 7.81 -1.82 8.59
C ASP A 213 7.43 -0.54 9.33
N LYS A 214 6.62 0.30 8.69
CA LYS A 214 6.15 1.57 9.21
C LYS A 214 4.67 1.76 8.92
N VAL A 215 3.96 2.38 9.84
CA VAL A 215 2.55 2.72 9.69
C VAL A 215 2.38 4.24 9.82
N VAL A 216 1.57 4.82 8.95
CA VAL A 216 1.18 6.22 8.93
C VAL A 216 -0.34 6.28 9.10
N VAL A 217 -0.80 6.94 10.14
CA VAL A 217 -2.24 7.06 10.47
C VAL A 217 -2.71 8.46 10.08
N ILE A 218 -3.73 8.52 9.21
CA ILE A 218 -4.30 9.78 8.73
C ILE A 218 -5.78 9.84 9.11
N ASP A 219 -6.17 10.95 9.72
CA ASP A 219 -7.57 11.28 9.96
C ASP A 219 -7.84 12.73 9.59
N SER A 220 -8.97 12.99 8.93
CA SER A 220 -9.44 14.33 8.57
C SER A 220 -8.35 15.21 7.92
N GLY A 221 -7.54 14.62 7.04
CA GLY A 221 -6.44 15.29 6.34
C GLY A 221 -5.19 15.53 7.18
N ARG A 222 -5.10 15.04 8.41
CA ARG A 222 -3.97 15.24 9.32
C ARG A 222 -3.27 13.94 9.68
N LEU A 223 -1.98 14.05 9.94
CA LEU A 223 -1.22 12.95 10.53
C LEU A 223 -1.60 12.82 12.02
N VAL A 224 -2.15 11.66 12.39
CA VAL A 224 -2.45 11.34 13.80
C VAL A 224 -1.19 10.82 14.48
N THR A 225 -0.59 9.79 13.90
CA THR A 225 0.63 9.17 14.41
C THR A 225 1.36 8.41 13.31
N SER A 226 2.64 8.17 13.49
CA SER A 226 3.43 7.26 12.66
C SER A 226 4.50 6.56 13.49
N GLY A 227 4.95 5.39 13.03
CA GLY A 227 5.96 4.57 13.69
C GLY A 227 5.93 3.14 13.20
N THR A 228 6.62 2.23 13.86
CA THR A 228 6.51 0.80 13.64
C THR A 228 5.08 0.32 13.94
N PRO A 229 4.62 -0.81 13.40
CA PRO A 229 3.32 -1.37 13.76
C PRO A 229 3.12 -1.50 15.28
N TYR A 230 4.15 -1.93 16.01
CA TYR A 230 4.09 -2.04 17.46
C TYR A 230 3.85 -0.68 18.13
N GLU A 231 4.60 0.35 17.76
CA GLU A 231 4.45 1.70 18.31
C GLU A 231 3.07 2.29 18.04
N VAL A 232 2.57 2.13 16.79
CA VAL A 232 1.26 2.66 16.39
C VAL A 232 0.12 1.91 17.08
N PHE A 233 0.09 0.58 17.02
CA PHE A 233 -1.00 -0.21 17.62
C PHE A 233 -0.92 -0.29 19.15
N SER A 234 0.15 0.16 19.77
CA SER A 234 0.23 0.40 21.22
C SER A 234 -0.54 1.65 21.66
N LYS A 235 -0.75 2.62 20.76
CA LYS A 235 -1.48 3.87 21.02
C LYS A 235 -3.00 3.70 20.86
N LYS A 236 -3.55 2.74 21.58
CA LYS A 236 -4.92 2.25 21.43
C LYS A 236 -5.97 3.33 21.55
N GLU A 237 -5.81 4.23 22.55
CA GLU A 237 -6.76 5.32 22.78
C GLU A 237 -6.72 6.37 21.66
N GLU A 238 -5.54 6.67 21.11
CA GLU A 238 -5.40 7.58 19.96
C GLU A 238 -6.10 7.00 18.72
N LEU A 239 -5.93 5.70 18.45
CA LEU A 239 -6.59 5.02 17.33
C LEU A 239 -8.10 4.96 17.50
N ARG A 240 -8.58 4.62 18.70
CA ARG A 240 -10.02 4.61 19.03
C ARG A 240 -10.66 5.99 18.92
N ALA A 241 -9.95 7.04 19.34
CA ALA A 241 -10.43 8.42 19.26
C ALA A 241 -10.73 8.85 17.81
N VAL A 242 -9.98 8.32 16.84
CA VAL A 242 -10.22 8.52 15.40
C VAL A 242 -11.01 7.35 14.79
N GLY A 243 -11.64 6.50 15.61
CA GLY A 243 -12.52 5.41 15.22
C GLY A 243 -11.84 4.24 14.49
N LEU A 244 -10.52 4.11 14.56
CA LEU A 244 -9.80 2.98 13.97
C LEU A 244 -9.80 1.78 14.92
N GLU A 245 -10.00 0.61 14.35
CA GLU A 245 -9.94 -0.65 15.07
C GLU A 245 -8.49 -1.11 15.25
N LEU A 246 -8.26 -1.91 16.29
CA LEU A 246 -6.99 -2.60 16.49
C LEU A 246 -6.93 -3.87 15.61
N PRO A 247 -5.72 -4.42 15.32
CA PRO A 247 -5.63 -5.77 14.78
C PRO A 247 -6.45 -6.76 15.64
N PRO A 248 -7.20 -7.68 15.03
CA PRO A 248 -8.11 -8.58 15.80
C PRO A 248 -7.41 -9.34 16.93
N VAL A 249 -6.19 -9.79 16.72
CA VAL A 249 -5.38 -10.46 17.74
C VAL A 249 -5.03 -9.53 18.91
N THR A 250 -4.71 -8.26 18.60
CA THR A 250 -4.40 -7.24 19.62
C THR A 250 -5.64 -6.94 20.47
N ALA A 251 -6.80 -6.73 19.85
CA ALA A 251 -8.06 -6.51 20.54
C ALA A 251 -8.45 -7.73 21.42
N PHE A 252 -8.26 -8.94 20.90
CA PHE A 252 -8.54 -10.18 21.64
C PHE A 252 -7.63 -10.33 22.87
N THR A 253 -6.33 -10.16 22.70
CA THR A 253 -5.35 -10.27 23.79
C THR A 253 -5.52 -9.17 24.83
N GLU A 254 -5.93 -7.96 24.43
CA GLU A 254 -6.30 -6.89 25.35
C GLU A 254 -7.48 -7.30 26.23
N THR A 255 -8.55 -7.86 25.65
CA THR A 255 -9.70 -8.37 26.41
C THR A 255 -9.29 -9.45 27.41
N LEU A 256 -8.36 -10.33 27.06
CA LEU A 256 -7.83 -11.34 28.01
C LEU A 256 -7.05 -10.70 29.15
N ARG A 257 -6.23 -9.68 28.87
CA ARG A 257 -5.48 -8.95 29.90
C ARG A 257 -6.42 -8.23 30.88
N GLU A 258 -7.48 -7.61 30.39
CA GLU A 258 -8.51 -6.98 31.24
C GLU A 258 -9.18 -7.99 32.19
N ARG A 259 -9.23 -9.28 31.78
CA ARG A 259 -9.73 -10.39 32.61
C ARG A 259 -8.64 -11.04 33.50
N GLY A 260 -7.47 -10.43 33.59
CA GLY A 260 -6.38 -10.87 34.46
C GLY A 260 -5.46 -11.95 33.87
N VAL A 261 -5.47 -12.16 32.56
CA VAL A 261 -4.50 -13.02 31.87
C VAL A 261 -3.19 -12.23 31.70
N ASP A 262 -2.08 -12.79 32.19
CA ASP A 262 -0.75 -12.18 32.09
C ASP A 262 -0.18 -12.37 30.69
N LEU A 263 -0.34 -11.36 29.84
CA LEU A 263 0.14 -11.28 28.45
C LEU A 263 0.84 -9.93 28.21
N GLU A 264 1.67 -9.86 27.19
CA GLU A 264 2.26 -8.59 26.73
C GLU A 264 1.20 -7.54 26.38
N ALA A 265 1.60 -6.26 26.48
CA ALA A 265 0.69 -5.14 26.28
C ALA A 265 0.12 -5.03 24.85
N THR A 266 0.94 -5.39 23.88
CA THR A 266 0.59 -5.32 22.47
C THR A 266 1.12 -6.56 21.76
N ILE A 267 0.22 -7.36 21.22
CA ILE A 267 0.55 -8.56 20.43
C ILE A 267 -0.05 -8.37 19.05
N LEU A 268 0.76 -8.51 18.02
CA LEU A 268 0.37 -8.20 16.64
C LEU A 268 0.12 -9.44 15.78
N ASP A 269 0.56 -10.61 16.24
CA ASP A 269 0.43 -11.87 15.50
C ASP A 269 -0.19 -12.97 16.35
N THR A 270 -0.83 -13.93 15.65
CA THR A 270 -1.57 -15.02 16.29
C THR A 270 -0.67 -16.06 16.94
N ASP A 271 0.54 -16.26 16.44
CA ASP A 271 1.45 -17.31 16.95
C ASP A 271 2.00 -16.87 18.30
N THR A 272 2.49 -15.63 18.42
CA THR A 272 2.89 -15.02 19.70
C THR A 272 1.73 -15.04 20.71
N ALA A 273 0.51 -14.70 20.28
CA ALA A 273 -0.65 -14.78 21.17
C ALA A 273 -0.90 -16.20 21.66
N ALA A 274 -0.88 -17.17 20.77
CA ALA A 274 -1.10 -18.57 21.12
C ALA A 274 -0.03 -19.11 22.08
N GLU A 275 1.23 -18.79 21.84
CA GLU A 275 2.35 -19.20 22.72
C GLU A 275 2.20 -18.63 24.14
N GLN A 276 1.92 -17.32 24.26
CA GLN A 276 1.78 -16.68 25.55
C GLN A 276 0.56 -17.18 26.32
N ILE A 277 -0.58 -17.38 25.64
CA ILE A 277 -1.79 -17.95 26.25
C ILE A 277 -1.53 -19.38 26.74
N ALA A 278 -0.89 -20.21 25.92
CA ALA A 278 -0.55 -21.58 26.31
C ALA A 278 0.42 -21.61 27.53
N ALA A 279 1.39 -20.71 27.58
CA ALA A 279 2.31 -20.58 28.70
C ALA A 279 1.58 -20.14 29.99
N TYR A 280 0.63 -19.20 29.91
CA TYR A 280 -0.21 -18.79 31.02
C TYR A 280 -1.04 -19.96 31.57
N LEU A 281 -1.72 -20.70 30.69
CA LEU A 281 -2.56 -21.84 31.08
C LEU A 281 -1.74 -22.94 31.78
N LYS A 282 -0.56 -23.27 31.27
CA LYS A 282 0.36 -24.24 31.90
C LYS A 282 0.82 -23.81 33.32
N ARG A 283 1.01 -22.51 33.56
CA ARG A 283 1.36 -21.97 34.88
C ARG A 283 0.21 -22.07 35.87
N LYS A 284 -1.03 -21.94 35.41
CA LYS A 284 -2.23 -21.95 36.26
C LYS A 284 -2.74 -23.36 36.61
N THR A 285 -2.26 -24.40 35.87
CA THR A 285 -2.66 -25.80 36.05
C THR A 285 -1.65 -26.57 36.96
N LYS A 286 -0.55 -25.93 37.35
CA LYS A 286 0.39 -26.39 38.38
C LYS A 286 0.11 -25.73 39.72
#